data_c19be2e76033471669100695903f0f5f
#
_entry.id   c19be2e76033471669100695903f0f5f
#
_cell.length_a   1.000
_cell.length_b   1.000
_cell.length_c   1.000
_cell.angle_alpha   90.00
_cell.angle_beta   90.00
_cell.angle_gamma   90.00
#
_symmetry.space_group_name_H-M   'P 1'
#
loop_
_entity.id
_entity.type
_entity.pdbx_description
1 polymer ?
#
loop_
_entity_poly.entity_id
_entity_poly.type
_entity_poly.pdbx_seq_one_letter_code
_entity_poly.pdbx_strand_id
1 'polypeptide(L)'
;VGSEMCIRDSVCMFYLSFSFVTRHYNSKAAEYAGGDPVKESSYLDSLSTQKVWLGYTLKECREMEISLGLDLKGGMNVVLELNVADVIRSLSNNNQDENFNKALDLAYENQATSQKDFIDLFAEEYKKLDNGARLSAIFSTFELKDKITPQSSDAQVIAVLKEELKSAIDNSFNVLRTRIDRFGVVSPNIQRLESA
;
A
#
# COMPACT_ATOMS: atom_id res chain seq x y z
N VAL A 1 -40.62 16.94 24.37
CA VAL A 1 -39.60 16.05 24.93
C VAL A 1 -39.83 14.60 24.46
N GLY A 2 -41.08 14.09 24.44
CA GLY A 2 -41.33 12.68 24.01
C GLY A 2 -41.14 12.43 22.51
N SER A 3 -41.48 13.40 21.65
CA SER A 3 -41.37 13.28 20.18
C SER A 3 -39.91 13.26 19.70
N GLU A 4 -39.02 14.04 20.26
CA GLU A 4 -37.61 14.06 19.90
C GLU A 4 -36.87 12.80 20.35
N MET A 5 -37.24 12.24 21.49
CA MET A 5 -36.72 10.95 21.96
C MET A 5 -37.09 9.83 21.00
N CYS A 6 -38.35 9.73 20.59
CA CYS A 6 -38.80 8.70 19.64
C CYS A 6 -38.07 8.77 18.28
N ILE A 7 -37.78 9.98 17.78
CA ILE A 7 -37.03 10.15 16.53
C ILE A 7 -35.59 9.65 16.68
N ARG A 8 -34.92 10.01 17.77
CA ARG A 8 -33.56 9.54 18.05
C ARG A 8 -33.48 8.03 18.20
N ASP A 9 -34.43 7.45 18.91
CA ASP A 9 -34.48 5.99 19.10
C ASP A 9 -34.72 5.26 17.76
N SER A 10 -35.60 5.79 16.92
CA SER A 10 -35.87 5.24 15.59
C SER A 10 -34.63 5.31 14.69
N VAL A 11 -33.88 6.42 14.72
CA VAL A 11 -32.63 6.56 13.98
C VAL A 11 -31.56 5.58 14.49
N CYS A 12 -31.42 5.45 15.81
CA CYS A 12 -30.51 4.48 16.40
C CYS A 12 -30.85 3.03 16.01
N MET A 13 -32.14 2.65 16.06
CA MET A 13 -32.59 1.32 15.63
C MET A 13 -32.35 1.07 14.14
N PHE A 14 -32.53 2.08 13.30
CA PHE A 14 -32.23 1.99 11.88
C PHE A 14 -30.75 1.68 11.64
N TYR A 15 -29.81 2.40 12.28
CA TYR A 15 -28.38 2.11 12.15
C TYR A 15 -27.98 0.77 12.73
N LEU A 16 -28.57 0.37 13.86
CA LEU A 16 -28.31 -0.94 14.45
C LEU A 16 -28.80 -2.09 13.55
N SER A 17 -29.84 -1.87 12.74
CA SER A 17 -30.33 -2.88 11.80
C SER A 17 -29.28 -3.29 10.75
N PHE A 18 -28.42 -2.38 10.33
CA PHE A 18 -27.32 -2.69 9.41
C PHE A 18 -26.32 -3.66 10.04
N SER A 19 -25.94 -3.44 11.31
CA SER A 19 -25.05 -4.36 12.04
C SER A 19 -25.67 -5.75 12.22
N PHE A 20 -26.98 -5.84 12.39
CA PHE A 20 -27.67 -7.13 12.49
C PHE A 20 -27.65 -7.87 11.14
N VAL A 21 -27.87 -7.16 10.04
CA VAL A 21 -27.87 -7.72 8.69
C VAL A 21 -26.47 -8.21 8.32
N THR A 22 -25.43 -7.39 8.50
CA THR A 22 -24.05 -7.78 8.19
C THR A 22 -23.61 -8.99 9.00
N ARG A 23 -23.95 -9.04 10.31
CA ARG A 23 -23.66 -10.19 11.17
C ARG A 23 -24.35 -11.46 10.69
N HIS A 24 -25.61 -11.37 10.27
CA HIS A 24 -26.38 -12.51 9.77
C HIS A 24 -25.74 -13.10 8.50
N TYR A 25 -25.37 -12.25 7.52
CA TYR A 25 -24.75 -12.71 6.27
C TYR A 25 -23.31 -13.20 6.48
N ASN A 26 -22.55 -12.62 7.39
CA ASN A 26 -21.24 -13.13 7.75
C ASN A 26 -21.34 -14.53 8.42
N SER A 27 -22.31 -14.73 9.31
CA SER A 27 -22.57 -16.05 9.90
C SER A 27 -22.94 -17.10 8.87
N LYS A 28 -23.80 -16.76 7.91
CA LYS A 28 -24.14 -17.65 6.79
C LYS A 28 -22.95 -17.94 5.88
N ALA A 29 -22.11 -16.96 5.62
CA ALA A 29 -20.89 -17.14 4.83
C ALA A 29 -19.92 -18.11 5.51
N ALA A 30 -19.72 -17.97 6.82
CA ALA A 30 -18.88 -18.88 7.61
C ALA A 30 -19.45 -20.32 7.63
N GLU A 31 -20.77 -20.47 7.74
CA GLU A 31 -21.43 -21.77 7.68
C GLU A 31 -21.27 -22.42 6.28
N TYR A 32 -21.46 -21.65 5.20
CA TYR A 32 -21.27 -22.12 3.83
C TYR A 32 -19.81 -22.51 3.55
N ALA A 33 -18.87 -21.75 4.08
CA ALA A 33 -17.43 -21.94 3.84
C ALA A 33 -16.87 -23.17 4.57
N GLY A 34 -17.50 -23.61 5.67
CA GLY A 34 -17.03 -24.75 6.46
C GLY A 34 -15.59 -24.61 6.97
N GLY A 35 -15.12 -23.36 7.17
CA GLY A 35 -13.76 -23.04 7.59
C GLY A 35 -12.76 -22.73 6.46
N ASP A 36 -13.20 -22.70 5.20
CA ASP A 36 -12.36 -22.32 4.04
C ASP A 36 -12.50 -20.81 3.76
N PRO A 37 -11.47 -19.99 4.04
CA PRO A 37 -11.54 -18.53 3.89
C PRO A 37 -11.74 -18.08 2.43
N VAL A 38 -11.32 -18.89 1.45
CA VAL A 38 -11.48 -18.56 0.02
C VAL A 38 -12.95 -18.69 -0.40
N LYS A 39 -13.64 -19.72 0.08
CA LYS A 39 -15.08 -19.91 -0.19
C LYS A 39 -15.92 -18.86 0.51
N GLU A 40 -15.56 -18.49 1.74
CA GLU A 40 -16.24 -17.44 2.49
C GLU A 40 -16.15 -16.09 1.75
N SER A 41 -14.96 -15.71 1.32
CA SER A 41 -14.76 -14.46 0.57
C SER A 41 -15.50 -14.47 -0.77
N SER A 42 -15.48 -15.57 -1.52
CA SER A 42 -16.22 -15.70 -2.79
C SER A 42 -17.73 -15.59 -2.61
N TYR A 43 -18.27 -16.16 -1.55
CA TYR A 43 -19.68 -16.07 -1.22
C TYR A 43 -20.09 -14.64 -0.86
N LEU A 44 -19.31 -13.96 -0.02
CA LEU A 44 -19.55 -12.57 0.35
C LEU A 44 -19.41 -11.62 -0.84
N ASP A 45 -18.47 -11.90 -1.75
CA ASP A 45 -18.27 -11.11 -2.97
C ASP A 45 -19.47 -11.25 -3.94
N SER A 46 -20.04 -12.46 -4.05
CA SER A 46 -21.25 -12.69 -4.84
C SER A 46 -22.47 -11.94 -4.30
N LEU A 47 -22.54 -11.71 -2.98
CA LEU A 47 -23.59 -10.95 -2.31
C LEU A 47 -23.33 -9.44 -2.27
N SER A 48 -22.10 -9.00 -2.53
CA SER A 48 -21.70 -7.59 -2.43
C SER A 48 -22.49 -6.68 -3.37
N THR A 49 -22.95 -7.21 -4.51
CA THR A 49 -23.73 -6.50 -5.52
C THR A 49 -25.23 -6.73 -5.40
N GLN A 50 -25.68 -7.67 -4.57
CA GLN A 50 -27.09 -7.96 -4.38
C GLN A 50 -27.70 -7.07 -3.28
N LYS A 51 -28.94 -6.64 -3.50
CA LYS A 51 -29.71 -5.89 -2.51
C LYS A 51 -30.19 -6.82 -1.41
N VAL A 52 -29.67 -6.63 -0.19
CA VAL A 52 -29.92 -7.52 0.95
C VAL A 52 -30.84 -6.91 2.01
N TRP A 53 -30.90 -5.58 2.11
CA TRP A 53 -31.69 -4.88 3.13
C TRP A 53 -32.20 -3.53 2.64
N LEU A 54 -33.53 -3.30 2.68
CA LEU A 54 -34.20 -2.03 2.31
C LEU A 54 -33.70 -1.39 0.99
N GLY A 55 -33.21 -2.19 0.06
CA GLY A 55 -32.65 -1.72 -1.21
C GLY A 55 -31.15 -1.46 -1.19
N TYR A 56 -30.48 -1.59 -0.04
CA TYR A 56 -29.03 -1.50 0.11
C TYR A 56 -28.36 -2.84 -0.18
N THR A 57 -27.17 -2.76 -0.80
CA THR A 57 -26.32 -3.92 -1.02
C THR A 57 -25.57 -4.31 0.26
N LEU A 58 -25.02 -5.52 0.32
CA LEU A 58 -24.23 -5.94 1.47
C LEU A 58 -23.02 -5.03 1.71
N LYS A 59 -22.41 -4.50 0.65
CA LYS A 59 -21.31 -3.55 0.72
C LYS A 59 -21.74 -2.23 1.38
N GLU A 60 -22.85 -1.66 0.92
CA GLU A 60 -23.41 -0.44 1.50
C GLU A 60 -23.84 -0.64 2.95
N CYS A 61 -24.41 -1.81 3.29
CA CYS A 61 -24.72 -2.14 4.69
C CYS A 61 -23.49 -2.15 5.58
N ARG A 62 -22.35 -2.67 5.10
CA ARG A 62 -21.09 -2.65 5.82
C ARG A 62 -20.51 -1.24 5.99
N GLU A 63 -20.67 -0.38 5.00
CA GLU A 63 -20.24 1.02 5.08
C GLU A 63 -21.08 1.83 6.08
N MET A 64 -22.38 1.49 6.21
CA MET A 64 -23.30 2.12 7.17
C MET A 64 -23.28 1.47 8.56
N GLU A 65 -22.66 0.32 8.71
CA GLU A 65 -22.50 -0.33 10.00
C GLU A 65 -21.68 0.56 10.94
N ILE A 66 -22.09 0.64 12.22
CA ILE A 66 -21.31 1.32 13.24
C ILE A 66 -19.97 0.59 13.37
N SER A 67 -18.91 1.20 12.82
CA SER A 67 -17.57 0.65 12.92
C SER A 67 -17.08 0.79 14.36
N LEU A 68 -17.03 -0.33 15.05
CA LEU A 68 -16.32 -0.43 16.32
C LEU A 68 -14.82 -0.26 16.04
N GLY A 69 -14.14 0.60 16.79
CA GLY A 69 -12.70 0.81 16.65
C GLY A 69 -11.90 -0.48 16.88
N LEU A 70 -10.61 -0.44 16.54
CA LEU A 70 -9.67 -1.54 16.71
C LEU A 70 -9.69 -2.14 18.13
N ASP A 71 -9.92 -1.31 19.13
CA ASP A 71 -9.98 -1.71 20.55
C ASP A 71 -11.18 -2.61 20.89
N LEU A 72 -12.27 -2.50 20.12
CA LEU A 72 -13.52 -3.22 20.39
C LEU A 72 -13.75 -4.43 19.47
N LYS A 73 -13.33 -4.33 18.19
CA LYS A 73 -13.45 -5.45 17.23
C LYS A 73 -12.17 -6.28 17.11
N GLY A 74 -11.07 -5.80 17.66
CA GLY A 74 -9.75 -6.28 17.35
C GLY A 74 -9.30 -5.82 15.97
N GLY A 75 -8.05 -5.99 15.67
CA GLY A 75 -7.44 -5.62 14.39
C GLY A 75 -5.93 -5.71 14.50
N MET A 76 -5.27 -5.55 13.36
CA MET A 76 -3.81 -5.45 13.34
C MET A 76 -3.39 -4.13 12.71
N ASN A 77 -2.33 -3.56 13.26
CA ASN A 77 -1.62 -2.46 12.63
C ASN A 77 -0.42 -3.07 11.90
N VAL A 78 -0.35 -2.86 10.59
CA VAL A 78 0.73 -3.39 9.75
C VAL A 78 1.47 -2.21 9.14
N VAL A 79 2.78 -2.17 9.35
CA VAL A 79 3.67 -1.23 8.68
C VAL A 79 4.36 -1.99 7.56
N LEU A 80 4.25 -1.47 6.34
CA LEU A 80 4.91 -2.02 5.15
C LEU A 80 5.96 -1.02 4.69
N GLU A 81 7.15 -1.52 4.44
CA GLU A 81 8.27 -0.73 3.94
C GLU A 81 8.63 -1.20 2.52
N LEU A 82 8.90 -0.25 1.63
CA LEU A 82 9.43 -0.55 0.31
C LEU A 82 10.96 -0.63 0.39
N ASN A 83 11.53 -1.72 -0.08
CA ASN A 83 12.98 -1.84 -0.20
C ASN A 83 13.48 -0.99 -1.38
N VAL A 84 14.00 0.19 -1.09
CA VAL A 84 14.50 1.14 -2.09
C VAL A 84 15.69 0.57 -2.86
N ALA A 85 16.57 -0.21 -2.20
CA ALA A 85 17.70 -0.84 -2.86
C ALA A 85 17.28 -1.79 -3.97
N ASP A 86 16.20 -2.57 -3.78
CA ASP A 86 15.67 -3.48 -4.79
C ASP A 86 15.03 -2.73 -5.97
N VAL A 87 14.41 -1.58 -5.69
CA VAL A 87 13.88 -0.72 -6.76
C VAL A 87 15.02 -0.20 -7.63
N ILE A 88 16.09 0.32 -7.03
CA ILE A 88 17.27 0.81 -7.77
C ILE A 88 17.95 -0.34 -8.54
N ARG A 89 18.04 -1.52 -7.94
CA ARG A 89 18.57 -2.72 -8.60
C ARG A 89 17.73 -3.10 -9.83
N SER A 90 16.41 -3.03 -9.73
CA SER A 90 15.50 -3.24 -10.85
C SER A 90 15.68 -2.20 -11.96
N LEU A 91 15.77 -0.91 -11.61
CA LEU A 91 15.98 0.17 -12.58
C LEU A 91 17.32 0.08 -13.31
N SER A 92 18.35 -0.52 -12.70
CA SER A 92 19.63 -0.85 -13.33
C SER A 92 19.60 -2.13 -14.20
N ASN A 93 18.43 -2.70 -14.43
CA ASN A 93 18.24 -4.00 -15.07
C ASN A 93 19.01 -5.14 -14.38
N ASN A 94 19.00 -5.16 -13.05
CA ASN A 94 19.70 -6.11 -12.21
C ASN A 94 21.20 -6.19 -12.52
N ASN A 95 21.85 -5.03 -12.60
CA ASN A 95 23.27 -4.93 -12.88
C ASN A 95 24.07 -5.77 -11.87
N GLN A 96 25.00 -6.59 -12.38
CA GLN A 96 25.85 -7.48 -11.60
C GLN A 96 27.20 -6.87 -11.22
N ASP A 97 27.39 -5.57 -11.48
CA ASP A 97 28.62 -4.87 -11.09
C ASP A 97 28.85 -4.95 -9.57
N GLU A 98 30.04 -5.36 -9.19
CA GLU A 98 30.40 -5.59 -7.78
C GLU A 98 30.40 -4.26 -7.00
N ASN A 99 30.92 -3.18 -7.60
CA ASN A 99 30.97 -1.86 -6.97
C ASN A 99 29.56 -1.28 -6.82
N PHE A 100 28.68 -1.50 -7.79
CA PHE A 100 27.28 -1.11 -7.72
C PHE A 100 26.55 -1.81 -6.56
N ASN A 101 26.68 -3.13 -6.44
CA ASN A 101 26.03 -3.87 -5.36
C ASN A 101 26.61 -3.51 -3.99
N LYS A 102 27.93 -3.37 -3.86
CA LYS A 102 28.54 -2.88 -2.63
C LYS A 102 28.09 -1.48 -2.22
N ALA A 103 27.93 -0.58 -3.19
CA ALA A 103 27.44 0.76 -2.91
C ALA A 103 25.99 0.76 -2.40
N LEU A 104 25.12 -0.13 -2.93
CA LEU A 104 23.76 -0.30 -2.44
C LEU A 104 23.74 -0.83 -1.01
N ASP A 105 24.56 -1.82 -0.70
CA ASP A 105 24.63 -2.42 0.64
C ASP A 105 25.15 -1.39 1.65
N LEU A 106 26.21 -0.64 1.32
CA LEU A 106 26.74 0.44 2.18
C LEU A 106 25.73 1.58 2.37
N ALA A 107 25.00 1.95 1.32
CA ALA A 107 23.95 2.97 1.43
C ALA A 107 22.82 2.50 2.37
N TYR A 108 22.45 1.23 2.31
CA TYR A 108 21.45 0.64 3.20
C TYR A 108 21.89 0.66 4.67
N GLU A 109 23.14 0.27 4.95
CA GLU A 109 23.72 0.33 6.29
C GLU A 109 23.79 1.76 6.84
N ASN A 110 24.18 2.72 5.98
CA ASN A 110 24.33 4.12 6.36
C ASN A 110 22.98 4.86 6.49
N GLN A 111 21.89 4.36 5.90
CA GLN A 111 20.57 4.95 5.99
C GLN A 111 20.07 5.05 7.42
N ALA A 112 20.36 4.05 8.26
CA ALA A 112 19.94 4.02 9.66
C ALA A 112 20.57 5.15 10.51
N THR A 113 21.73 5.69 10.08
CA THR A 113 22.50 6.70 10.81
C THR A 113 22.50 8.07 10.14
N SER A 114 21.98 8.19 8.92
CA SER A 114 21.99 9.41 8.12
C SER A 114 20.56 9.92 7.88
N GLN A 115 20.41 11.24 7.82
CA GLN A 115 19.17 11.90 7.43
C GLN A 115 19.08 12.18 5.92
N LYS A 116 20.06 11.71 5.14
CA LYS A 116 20.08 11.88 3.68
C LYS A 116 19.17 10.86 2.99
N ASP A 117 18.64 11.23 1.83
CA ASP A 117 17.92 10.30 0.99
C ASP A 117 18.79 9.11 0.57
N PHE A 118 18.21 7.93 0.51
CA PHE A 118 18.93 6.71 0.12
C PHE A 118 19.64 6.85 -1.22
N ILE A 119 19.04 7.52 -2.20
CA ILE A 119 19.63 7.71 -3.54
C ILE A 119 20.89 8.59 -3.47
N ASP A 120 20.88 9.62 -2.61
CA ASP A 120 22.05 10.48 -2.42
C ASP A 120 23.18 9.72 -1.72
N LEU A 121 22.86 8.91 -0.70
CA LEU A 121 23.82 8.03 -0.03
C LEU A 121 24.44 7.01 -1.00
N PHE A 122 23.60 6.37 -1.80
CA PHE A 122 24.06 5.45 -2.82
C PHE A 122 25.02 6.11 -3.81
N ALA A 123 24.69 7.30 -4.31
CA ALA A 123 25.54 8.03 -5.24
C ALA A 123 26.89 8.44 -4.61
N GLU A 124 26.89 8.82 -3.34
CA GLU A 124 28.11 9.12 -2.57
C GLU A 124 28.99 7.87 -2.41
N GLU A 125 28.42 6.76 -1.98
CA GLU A 125 29.16 5.51 -1.77
C GLU A 125 29.67 4.94 -3.09
N TYR A 126 28.89 5.00 -4.14
CA TYR A 126 29.32 4.55 -5.47
C TYR A 126 30.50 5.35 -5.99
N LYS A 127 30.52 6.69 -5.83
CA LYS A 127 31.66 7.54 -6.18
C LYS A 127 32.93 7.28 -5.35
N LYS A 128 32.77 6.86 -4.09
CA LYS A 128 33.92 6.49 -3.25
C LYS A 128 34.58 5.19 -3.73
N LEU A 129 33.78 4.23 -4.20
CA LEU A 129 34.27 2.94 -4.69
C LEU A 129 34.88 3.04 -6.09
N ASP A 130 34.34 3.91 -6.93
CA ASP A 130 34.83 4.13 -8.30
C ASP A 130 34.79 5.63 -8.67
N ASN A 131 35.94 6.28 -8.52
CA ASN A 131 36.09 7.72 -8.79
C ASN A 131 35.88 8.12 -10.28
N GLY A 132 35.88 7.17 -11.19
CA GLY A 132 35.72 7.39 -12.64
C GLY A 132 34.35 6.97 -13.18
N ALA A 133 33.56 6.27 -12.40
CA ALA A 133 32.29 5.73 -12.82
C ALA A 133 31.21 6.82 -12.93
N ARG A 134 30.45 6.73 -14.01
CA ARG A 134 29.29 7.59 -14.22
C ARG A 134 28.02 6.81 -13.95
N LEU A 135 27.12 7.38 -13.17
CA LEU A 135 25.81 6.79 -12.92
C LEU A 135 25.03 6.56 -14.22
N SER A 136 25.21 7.44 -15.20
CA SER A 136 24.59 7.31 -16.53
C SER A 136 24.96 6.00 -17.25
N ALA A 137 26.14 5.44 -17.00
CA ALA A 137 26.55 4.17 -17.61
C ALA A 137 25.73 2.97 -17.09
N ILE A 138 25.32 3.01 -15.82
CA ILE A 138 24.52 1.96 -15.18
C ILE A 138 23.03 2.10 -15.52
N PHE A 139 22.53 3.34 -15.48
CA PHE A 139 21.10 3.62 -15.58
C PHE A 139 20.63 3.99 -17.00
N SER A 140 21.50 3.97 -18.03
CA SER A 140 21.06 4.07 -19.43
C SER A 140 20.43 2.76 -19.92
N THR A 141 19.44 2.26 -19.17
CA THR A 141 18.69 1.05 -19.50
C THR A 141 17.60 1.32 -20.53
N PHE A 142 17.07 0.27 -21.13
CA PHE A 142 15.99 0.41 -22.12
C PHE A 142 14.74 1.13 -21.54
N GLU A 143 14.45 0.94 -20.27
CA GLU A 143 13.32 1.57 -19.58
C GLU A 143 13.53 3.07 -19.36
N LEU A 144 14.76 3.49 -19.13
CA LEU A 144 15.12 4.88 -18.82
C LEU A 144 15.76 5.63 -19.99
N LYS A 145 15.86 5.03 -21.17
CA LYS A 145 16.54 5.61 -22.36
C LYS A 145 16.02 6.98 -22.79
N ASP A 146 14.73 7.25 -22.52
CA ASP A 146 14.08 8.51 -22.88
C ASP A 146 14.37 9.63 -21.85
N LYS A 147 14.79 9.25 -20.63
CA LYS A 147 15.09 10.16 -19.53
C LYS A 147 16.59 10.27 -19.22
N ILE A 148 17.35 9.18 -19.42
CA ILE A 148 18.77 9.10 -19.12
C ILE A 148 19.53 8.70 -20.38
N THR A 149 20.46 9.58 -20.79
CA THR A 149 21.40 9.31 -21.89
C THR A 149 22.80 9.06 -21.32
N PRO A 150 23.70 8.37 -22.07
CA PRO A 150 25.09 8.16 -21.62
C PRO A 150 25.86 9.45 -21.30
N GLN A 151 25.39 10.60 -21.80
CA GLN A 151 25.98 11.92 -21.56
C GLN A 151 25.33 12.66 -20.37
N SER A 152 24.26 12.11 -19.76
CA SER A 152 23.58 12.73 -18.64
C SER A 152 24.52 12.88 -17.44
N SER A 153 24.42 14.01 -16.75
CA SER A 153 25.18 14.25 -15.51
C SER A 153 24.63 13.40 -14.37
N ASP A 154 25.47 13.08 -13.37
CA ASP A 154 25.02 12.31 -12.19
C ASP A 154 23.86 13.00 -11.47
N ALA A 155 23.84 14.33 -11.40
CA ALA A 155 22.73 15.06 -10.79
C ALA A 155 21.40 14.86 -11.54
N GLN A 156 21.45 14.78 -12.87
CA GLN A 156 20.26 14.48 -13.68
C GLN A 156 19.81 13.03 -13.45
N VAL A 157 20.74 12.09 -13.40
CA VAL A 157 20.42 10.68 -13.11
C VAL A 157 19.77 10.54 -11.73
N ILE A 158 20.33 11.17 -10.71
CA ILE A 158 19.77 11.17 -9.35
C ILE A 158 18.34 11.74 -9.33
N ALA A 159 18.10 12.85 -10.03
CA ALA A 159 16.77 13.45 -10.11
C ALA A 159 15.75 12.51 -10.77
N VAL A 160 16.14 11.84 -11.86
CA VAL A 160 15.28 10.84 -12.52
C VAL A 160 15.03 9.64 -11.63
N LEU A 161 16.05 9.12 -10.93
CA LEU A 161 15.88 8.00 -9.99
C LEU A 161 14.92 8.34 -8.84
N LYS A 162 14.97 9.57 -8.31
CA LYS A 162 14.04 10.04 -7.28
C LYS A 162 12.60 10.10 -7.81
N GLU A 163 12.41 10.54 -9.06
CA GLU A 163 11.09 10.56 -9.70
C GLU A 163 10.54 9.14 -9.92
N GLU A 164 11.37 8.22 -10.41
CA GLU A 164 10.98 6.82 -10.64
C GLU A 164 10.67 6.11 -9.32
N LEU A 165 11.47 6.34 -8.28
CA LEU A 165 11.19 5.81 -6.95
C LEU A 165 9.85 6.30 -6.41
N LYS A 166 9.56 7.59 -6.55
CA LYS A 166 8.27 8.16 -6.15
C LYS A 166 7.12 7.51 -6.92
N SER A 167 7.26 7.33 -8.22
CA SER A 167 6.27 6.64 -9.06
C SER A 167 6.07 5.18 -8.63
N ALA A 168 7.14 4.46 -8.30
CA ALA A 168 7.08 3.09 -7.80
C ALA A 168 6.34 2.99 -6.45
N ILE A 169 6.59 3.94 -5.54
CA ILE A 169 5.88 4.04 -4.25
C ILE A 169 4.38 4.30 -4.49
N ASP A 170 4.04 5.24 -5.36
CA ASP A 170 2.66 5.59 -5.69
C ASP A 170 1.91 4.40 -6.31
N ASN A 171 2.53 3.69 -7.22
CA ASN A 171 1.97 2.49 -7.84
C ASN A 171 1.77 1.37 -6.81
N SER A 172 2.76 1.13 -5.95
CA SER A 172 2.68 0.11 -4.88
C SER A 172 1.55 0.44 -3.90
N PHE A 173 1.43 1.69 -3.51
CA PHE A 173 0.35 2.18 -2.64
C PHE A 173 -1.03 1.95 -3.27
N ASN A 174 -1.20 2.29 -4.54
CA ASN A 174 -2.46 2.09 -5.25
C ASN A 174 -2.83 0.61 -5.40
N VAL A 175 -1.84 -0.25 -5.68
CA VAL A 175 -2.05 -1.71 -5.76
C VAL A 175 -2.47 -2.27 -4.40
N LEU A 176 -1.79 -1.87 -3.33
CA LEU A 176 -2.13 -2.29 -1.96
C LEU A 176 -3.53 -1.84 -1.58
N ARG A 177 -3.86 -0.57 -1.83
CA ARG A 177 -5.20 -0.02 -1.58
C ARG A 177 -6.27 -0.81 -2.31
N THR A 178 -6.09 -1.06 -3.61
CA THR A 178 -7.04 -1.82 -4.43
C THR A 178 -7.21 -3.25 -3.91
N ARG A 179 -6.13 -3.89 -3.45
CA ARG A 179 -6.20 -5.23 -2.87
C ARG A 179 -6.95 -5.23 -1.54
N ILE A 180 -6.68 -4.27 -0.66
CA ILE A 180 -7.36 -4.14 0.63
C ILE A 180 -8.85 -3.87 0.43
N ASP A 181 -9.21 -3.00 -0.52
CA ASP A 181 -10.61 -2.72 -0.87
C ASP A 181 -11.34 -3.99 -1.38
N ARG A 182 -10.64 -4.86 -2.12
CA ARG A 182 -11.20 -6.15 -2.56
C ARG A 182 -11.49 -7.13 -1.43
N PHE A 183 -10.72 -7.10 -0.36
CA PHE A 183 -10.99 -7.94 0.82
C PHE A 183 -12.20 -7.49 1.63
N GLY A 184 -12.87 -6.39 1.23
CA GLY A 184 -14.07 -5.90 1.89
C GLY A 184 -13.82 -5.43 3.32
N VAL A 185 -12.60 -5.00 3.63
CA VAL A 185 -12.25 -4.41 4.92
C VAL A 185 -12.99 -3.07 5.05
N VAL A 186 -13.84 -2.96 6.05
CA VAL A 186 -14.61 -1.75 6.30
C VAL A 186 -13.69 -0.66 6.87
N SER A 187 -13.62 0.47 6.16
CA SER A 187 -12.87 1.67 6.57
C SER A 187 -11.41 1.40 6.95
N PRO A 188 -10.58 0.82 6.08
CA PRO A 188 -9.16 0.67 6.36
C PRO A 188 -8.52 2.04 6.44
N ASN A 189 -7.78 2.30 7.52
CA ASN A 189 -6.97 3.52 7.63
C ASN A 189 -5.61 3.24 7.00
N ILE A 190 -5.45 3.65 5.73
CA ILE A 190 -4.21 3.46 4.98
C ILE A 190 -3.52 4.82 4.92
N GLN A 191 -2.39 4.95 5.61
CA GLN A 191 -1.60 6.17 5.63
C GLN A 191 -0.22 5.92 5.05
N ARG A 192 0.27 6.91 4.30
CA ARG A 192 1.66 6.93 3.87
C ARG A 192 2.48 7.58 4.98
N LEU A 193 3.50 6.86 5.46
CA LEU A 193 4.50 7.42 6.34
C LEU A 193 5.63 7.95 5.44
N GLU A 194 5.88 9.24 5.47
CA GLU A 194 7.09 9.80 4.88
C GLU A 194 8.23 9.51 5.87
N SER A 195 9.11 8.59 5.50
CA SER A 195 10.39 8.46 6.19
C SER A 195 11.22 9.69 5.85
N ALA A 196 11.62 10.41 6.85
CA ALA A 196 12.54 11.52 6.71
C ALA A 196 13.89 11.07 6.16
#